data_48dd49c29b154f5bee835dd2420103cb
#
_entry.id   48dd49c29b154f5bee835dd2420103cb
#
_cell.length_a   1.000
_cell.length_b   1.000
_cell.length_c   1.000
_cell.angle_alpha   90.00
_cell.angle_beta   90.00
_cell.angle_gamma   90.00
#
_symmetry.space_group_name_H-M   'P 1'
#
loop_
_entity.id
_entity.type
_entity.pdbx_description
1 polymer ?
#
loop_
_entity_poly.entity_id
_entity_poly.type
_entity_poly.pdbx_seq_one_letter_code
_entity_poly.pdbx_strand_id
1 'polypeptide(L)'
;MKITFVCHGNICRSPMAEFYLKSIAPNLDVNSRATHTDEIGNDMFYAAKEKLKRENIPFSHHKATLLSVDDYDKTDYFLTMDTPNFTNAMIILNGDPKNKVFRLLEFANLDRDVLDPWYTGDFDRAFNDIKLGVDAFLKSIGINAVKS
;
A
#
# COMPACT_ATOMS: atom_id res chain seq x y z
N MET A 1 -7.39 14.21 -3.25
CA MET A 1 -6.47 13.21 -3.86
C MET A 1 -6.66 11.87 -3.19
N LYS A 2 -6.81 10.84 -3.98
CA LYS A 2 -7.01 9.47 -3.49
C LYS A 2 -5.87 8.57 -3.88
N ILE A 3 -5.33 7.83 -2.89
CA ILE A 3 -4.21 6.91 -3.01
C ILE A 3 -4.69 5.50 -2.67
N THR A 4 -4.41 4.53 -3.54
CA THR A 4 -4.71 3.13 -3.29
C THR A 4 -3.43 2.32 -3.26
N PHE A 5 -3.15 1.68 -2.12
CA PHE A 5 -2.06 0.72 -2.01
C PHE A 5 -2.53 -0.66 -2.45
N VAL A 6 -1.67 -1.40 -3.14
CA VAL A 6 -2.03 -2.70 -3.71
C VAL A 6 -0.99 -3.74 -3.34
N CYS A 7 -1.44 -4.88 -2.80
CA CYS A 7 -0.61 -6.06 -2.60
C CYS A 7 -1.40 -7.33 -2.93
N HIS A 8 -0.80 -8.49 -2.70
CA HIS A 8 -1.42 -9.76 -3.07
C HIS A 8 -2.74 -10.02 -2.32
N GLY A 9 -2.68 -10.09 -0.99
CA GLY A 9 -3.82 -10.48 -0.16
C GLY A 9 -4.55 -9.35 0.54
N ASN A 10 -3.95 -8.17 0.60
CA ASN A 10 -4.50 -7.00 1.29
C ASN A 10 -4.68 -7.22 2.80
N ILE A 11 -3.80 -7.99 3.42
CA ILE A 11 -3.81 -8.22 4.88
C ILE A 11 -2.49 -7.86 5.58
N CYS A 12 -1.40 -7.62 4.85
CA CYS A 12 -0.10 -7.28 5.43
C CYS A 12 0.43 -5.95 4.89
N ARG A 13 1.10 -5.97 3.72
CA ARG A 13 1.84 -4.80 3.20
C ARG A 13 0.94 -3.61 2.89
N SER A 14 -0.11 -3.79 2.09
CA SER A 14 -0.95 -2.68 1.68
C SER A 14 -1.73 -2.05 2.84
N PRO A 15 -2.28 -2.81 3.81
CA PRO A 15 -2.91 -2.15 4.95
C PRO A 15 -1.89 -1.47 5.88
N MET A 16 -0.69 -2.01 6.06
CA MET A 16 0.35 -1.29 6.83
C MET A 16 0.68 0.06 6.17
N ALA A 17 0.81 0.09 4.85
CA ALA A 17 1.05 1.32 4.11
C ALA A 17 -0.13 2.29 4.23
N GLU A 18 -1.34 1.79 4.15
CA GLU A 18 -2.56 2.59 4.28
C GLU A 18 -2.60 3.31 5.64
N PHE A 19 -2.43 2.57 6.73
CA PHE A 19 -2.49 3.17 8.06
C PHE A 19 -1.30 4.07 8.36
N TYR A 20 -0.11 3.72 7.85
CA TYR A 20 1.04 4.61 7.96
C TYR A 20 0.77 5.96 7.27
N LEU A 21 0.32 5.94 6.02
CA LEU A 21 0.05 7.18 5.28
C LEU A 21 -1.05 7.99 5.95
N LYS A 22 -2.11 7.35 6.41
CA LYS A 22 -3.19 8.04 7.14
C LYS A 22 -2.67 8.75 8.39
N SER A 23 -1.66 8.18 9.06
CA SER A 23 -1.11 8.79 10.28
C SER A 23 -0.28 10.02 10.02
N ILE A 24 0.36 10.12 8.85
CA ILE A 24 1.26 11.24 8.51
C ILE A 24 0.67 12.24 7.51
N ALA A 25 -0.41 11.86 6.84
CA ALA A 25 -1.10 12.74 5.89
C ALA A 25 -2.64 12.55 6.01
N PRO A 26 -3.22 12.98 7.14
CA PRO A 26 -4.63 12.66 7.45
C PRO A 26 -5.65 13.31 6.51
N ASN A 27 -5.23 14.29 5.72
CA ASN A 27 -6.13 14.94 4.75
C ASN A 27 -6.23 14.19 3.41
N LEU A 28 -5.42 13.17 3.18
CA LEU A 28 -5.52 12.36 1.98
C LEU A 28 -6.59 11.27 2.14
N ASP A 29 -7.25 10.95 1.05
CA ASP A 29 -8.16 9.80 0.98
C ASP A 29 -7.34 8.57 0.60
N VAL A 30 -7.17 7.64 1.52
CA VAL A 30 -6.28 6.48 1.36
C VAL A 30 -7.05 5.19 1.60
N ASN A 31 -6.89 4.24 0.70
CA ASN A 31 -7.39 2.88 0.88
C ASN A 31 -6.37 1.86 0.39
N SER A 32 -6.71 0.58 0.47
CA SER A 32 -5.86 -0.50 -0.01
C SER A 32 -6.71 -1.62 -0.63
N ARG A 33 -6.09 -2.39 -1.54
CA ARG A 33 -6.77 -3.44 -2.31
C ARG A 33 -5.86 -4.66 -2.49
N ALA A 34 -6.50 -5.80 -2.72
CA ALA A 34 -5.85 -7.06 -3.07
C ALA A 34 -5.89 -7.30 -4.58
N THR A 35 -4.88 -7.96 -5.11
CA THR A 35 -4.91 -8.48 -6.48
C THR A 35 -5.52 -9.88 -6.56
N HIS A 36 -5.57 -10.59 -5.42
CA HIS A 36 -6.06 -11.98 -5.34
C HIS A 36 -7.19 -12.10 -4.32
N THR A 37 -7.96 -13.17 -4.43
CA THR A 37 -9.18 -13.38 -3.64
C THR A 37 -8.96 -14.15 -2.35
N ASP A 38 -7.75 -14.63 -2.08
CA ASP A 38 -7.45 -15.57 -0.99
C ASP A 38 -7.93 -15.09 0.39
N GLU A 39 -7.87 -13.79 0.63
CA GLU A 39 -8.11 -13.20 1.95
C GLU A 39 -9.28 -12.20 1.97
N ILE A 40 -10.09 -12.15 0.91
CA ILE A 40 -11.18 -11.16 0.82
C ILE A 40 -12.12 -11.27 2.01
N GLY A 41 -12.39 -10.14 2.64
CA GLY A 41 -13.23 -10.04 3.82
C GLY A 41 -12.47 -10.13 5.15
N ASN A 42 -11.22 -10.56 5.13
CA ASN A 42 -10.44 -10.73 6.35
C ASN A 42 -9.82 -9.43 6.83
N ASP A 43 -9.64 -9.34 8.14
CA ASP A 43 -8.91 -8.24 8.77
C ASP A 43 -7.40 -8.40 8.54
N MET A 44 -6.67 -7.36 8.87
CA MET A 44 -5.21 -7.33 8.82
C MET A 44 -4.63 -8.49 9.65
N PHE A 45 -3.58 -9.14 9.11
CA PHE A 45 -2.88 -10.22 9.79
C PHE A 45 -2.30 -9.73 11.11
N TYR A 46 -2.33 -10.59 12.15
CA TYR A 46 -1.95 -10.17 13.52
C TYR A 46 -0.54 -9.58 13.60
N ALA A 47 0.43 -10.16 12.86
CA ALA A 47 1.81 -9.67 12.89
C ALA A 47 1.94 -8.26 12.30
N ALA A 48 1.11 -7.92 11.31
CA ALA A 48 1.04 -6.56 10.76
C ALA A 48 0.46 -5.59 11.81
N LYS A 49 -0.58 -6.00 12.51
CA LYS A 49 -1.13 -5.19 13.62
C LYS A 49 -0.10 -4.95 14.71
N GLU A 50 0.63 -6.00 15.11
CA GLU A 50 1.66 -5.89 16.15
C GLU A 50 2.78 -4.94 15.71
N LYS A 51 3.14 -4.97 14.42
CA LYS A 51 4.16 -4.04 13.90
C LYS A 51 3.67 -2.59 13.97
N LEU A 52 2.44 -2.31 13.56
CA LEU A 52 1.86 -0.97 13.67
C LEU A 52 1.79 -0.48 15.12
N LYS A 53 1.43 -1.37 16.06
CA LYS A 53 1.44 -1.02 17.49
C LYS A 53 2.83 -0.63 17.97
N ARG A 54 3.85 -1.39 17.60
CA ARG A 54 5.24 -1.09 17.98
C ARG A 54 5.71 0.25 17.42
N GLU A 55 5.18 0.65 16.27
CA GLU A 55 5.51 1.93 15.62
C GLU A 55 4.58 3.08 16.04
N ASN A 56 3.69 2.82 16.99
CA ASN A 56 2.71 3.81 17.48
C ASN A 56 1.81 4.38 16.38
N ILE A 57 1.46 3.55 15.41
CA ILE A 57 0.57 3.93 14.32
C ILE A 57 -0.84 3.44 14.64
N PRO A 58 -1.83 4.35 14.72
CA PRO A 58 -3.21 3.94 14.96
C PRO A 58 -3.78 3.20 13.76
N PHE A 59 -4.61 2.21 14.04
CA PHE A 59 -5.32 1.47 13.01
C PHE A 59 -6.68 1.02 13.53
N SER A 60 -7.58 0.71 12.63
CA SER A 60 -8.91 0.22 12.92
C SER A 60 -9.13 -1.12 12.23
N HIS A 61 -10.31 -1.71 12.41
CA HIS A 61 -10.68 -2.92 11.70
C HIS A 61 -10.54 -2.70 10.20
N HIS A 62 -9.85 -3.64 9.53
CA HIS A 62 -9.62 -3.64 8.11
C HIS A 62 -10.39 -4.80 7.47
N LYS A 63 -10.81 -4.62 6.25
CA LYS A 63 -11.47 -5.66 5.47
C LYS A 63 -10.81 -5.76 4.11
N ALA A 64 -10.10 -6.87 3.86
CA ALA A 64 -9.43 -7.10 2.58
C ALA A 64 -10.44 -7.01 1.44
N THR A 65 -10.13 -6.19 0.45
CA THR A 65 -11.03 -5.86 -0.66
C THR A 65 -10.30 -6.03 -1.98
N LEU A 66 -10.95 -6.66 -2.95
CA LEU A 66 -10.36 -6.90 -4.26
C LEU A 66 -10.30 -5.61 -5.08
N LEU A 67 -9.16 -5.38 -5.72
CA LEU A 67 -9.02 -4.33 -6.72
C LEU A 67 -9.96 -4.62 -7.89
N SER A 68 -10.63 -3.60 -8.40
CA SER A 68 -11.52 -3.72 -9.55
C SER A 68 -11.29 -2.59 -10.56
N VAL A 69 -11.77 -2.79 -11.78
CA VAL A 69 -11.67 -1.77 -12.83
C VAL A 69 -12.35 -0.46 -12.43
N ASP A 70 -13.40 -0.54 -11.59
CA ASP A 70 -14.12 0.65 -11.11
C ASP A 70 -13.26 1.54 -10.21
N ASP A 71 -12.20 1.00 -9.62
CA ASP A 71 -11.27 1.79 -8.80
C ASP A 71 -10.47 2.79 -9.63
N TYR A 72 -10.31 2.55 -10.93
CA TYR A 72 -9.37 3.33 -11.76
C TYR A 72 -9.71 4.81 -11.80
N ASP A 73 -10.95 5.14 -12.12
CA ASP A 73 -11.36 6.56 -12.26
C ASP A 73 -11.49 7.28 -10.91
N LYS A 74 -11.63 6.53 -9.83
CA LYS A 74 -11.78 7.08 -8.47
C LYS A 74 -10.45 7.34 -7.79
N THR A 75 -9.35 6.85 -8.33
CA THR A 75 -8.03 6.86 -7.68
C THR A 75 -7.05 7.69 -8.51
N ASP A 76 -6.21 8.46 -7.82
CA ASP A 76 -5.17 9.26 -8.48
C ASP A 76 -3.86 8.48 -8.62
N TYR A 77 -3.50 7.68 -7.60
CA TYR A 77 -2.27 6.88 -7.59
C TYR A 77 -2.54 5.48 -7.05
N PHE A 78 -2.09 4.47 -7.80
CA PHE A 78 -2.03 3.09 -7.32
C PHE A 78 -0.58 2.76 -7.02
N LEU A 79 -0.27 2.43 -5.76
CA LEU A 79 1.08 2.14 -5.32
C LEU A 79 1.17 0.66 -4.96
N THR A 80 1.83 -0.10 -5.83
CA THR A 80 1.97 -1.54 -5.68
C THR A 80 3.24 -1.88 -4.93
N MET A 81 3.24 -3.01 -4.20
CA MET A 81 4.35 -3.38 -3.34
C MET A 81 5.48 -4.08 -4.09
N ASP A 82 5.14 -4.85 -5.12
CA ASP A 82 6.12 -5.63 -5.87
C ASP A 82 5.77 -5.73 -7.35
N THR A 83 6.66 -6.31 -8.13
CA THR A 83 6.47 -6.45 -9.57
C THR A 83 5.27 -7.32 -9.93
N PRO A 84 5.04 -8.49 -9.28
CA PRO A 84 3.81 -9.25 -9.53
C PRO A 84 2.54 -8.47 -9.21
N ASN A 85 2.52 -7.68 -8.14
CA ASN A 85 1.37 -6.82 -7.83
C ASN A 85 1.13 -5.79 -8.93
N PHE A 86 2.21 -5.17 -9.42
CA PHE A 86 2.14 -4.22 -10.52
C PHE A 86 1.52 -4.85 -11.78
N THR A 87 2.06 -6.00 -12.19
CA THR A 87 1.58 -6.72 -13.38
C THR A 87 0.11 -7.11 -13.24
N ASN A 88 -0.28 -7.65 -12.09
CA ASN A 88 -1.66 -8.08 -11.84
C ASN A 88 -2.61 -6.89 -11.75
N ALA A 89 -2.17 -5.77 -11.16
CA ALA A 89 -2.97 -4.55 -11.13
C ALA A 89 -3.25 -4.03 -12.55
N MET A 90 -2.24 -4.02 -13.41
CA MET A 90 -2.39 -3.61 -14.81
C MET A 90 -3.43 -4.48 -15.55
N ILE A 91 -3.43 -5.78 -15.28
CA ILE A 91 -4.41 -6.71 -15.85
C ILE A 91 -5.81 -6.42 -15.33
N ILE A 92 -5.97 -6.30 -14.01
CA ILE A 92 -7.28 -6.07 -13.37
C ILE A 92 -7.88 -4.74 -13.83
N LEU A 93 -7.06 -3.68 -13.92
CA LEU A 93 -7.48 -2.35 -14.30
C LEU A 93 -7.66 -2.20 -15.81
N ASN A 94 -7.32 -3.22 -16.59
CA ASN A 94 -7.40 -3.22 -18.05
C ASN A 94 -6.51 -2.13 -18.67
N GLY A 95 -5.29 -2.01 -18.17
CA GLY A 95 -4.29 -1.04 -18.61
C GLY A 95 -4.23 0.20 -17.72
N ASP A 96 -3.38 1.16 -18.11
CA ASP A 96 -3.13 2.37 -17.33
C ASP A 96 -2.95 3.58 -18.25
N PRO A 97 -4.01 4.01 -18.97
CA PRO A 97 -3.89 5.08 -19.95
C PRO A 97 -3.51 6.43 -19.34
N LYS A 98 -3.80 6.66 -18.05
CA LYS A 98 -3.53 7.92 -17.37
C LYS A 98 -2.27 7.89 -16.50
N ASN A 99 -1.48 6.82 -16.61
CA ASN A 99 -0.22 6.67 -15.89
C ASN A 99 -0.37 6.85 -14.37
N LYS A 100 -1.24 6.04 -13.76
CA LYS A 100 -1.55 6.09 -12.33
C LYS A 100 -0.90 4.99 -11.51
N VAL A 101 -0.41 3.90 -12.15
CA VAL A 101 0.06 2.69 -11.47
C VAL A 101 1.59 2.70 -11.37
N PHE A 102 2.10 2.54 -10.15
CA PHE A 102 3.53 2.58 -9.85
C PHE A 102 3.90 1.49 -8.86
N ARG A 103 5.17 1.09 -8.84
CA ARG A 103 5.73 0.35 -7.70
C ARG A 103 6.16 1.37 -6.64
N LEU A 104 5.85 1.10 -5.38
CA LEU A 104 6.09 2.06 -4.30
C LEU A 104 7.56 2.52 -4.22
N LEU A 105 8.51 1.59 -4.31
CA LEU A 105 9.92 1.93 -4.14
C LEU A 105 10.53 2.71 -5.31
N GLU A 106 9.83 2.84 -6.44
CA GLU A 106 10.27 3.72 -7.53
C GLU A 106 10.44 5.16 -7.05
N PHE A 107 9.58 5.60 -6.14
CA PHE A 107 9.64 6.98 -5.61
C PHE A 107 10.89 7.22 -4.76
N ALA A 108 11.49 6.16 -4.23
CA ALA A 108 12.76 6.22 -3.50
C ALA A 108 13.97 5.95 -4.41
N ASN A 109 13.77 5.92 -5.74
CA ASN A 109 14.80 5.59 -6.73
C ASN A 109 15.38 4.18 -6.55
N LEU A 110 14.56 3.24 -6.10
CA LEU A 110 14.95 1.85 -5.91
C LEU A 110 14.22 0.96 -6.92
N ASP A 111 15.00 0.20 -7.68
CA ASP A 111 14.46 -0.79 -8.62
C ASP A 111 14.42 -2.16 -7.93
N ARG A 112 13.58 -2.27 -6.92
CA ARG A 112 13.34 -3.52 -6.20
C ARG A 112 11.97 -3.51 -5.53
N ASP A 113 11.55 -4.68 -5.10
CA ASP A 113 10.24 -4.90 -4.49
C ASP A 113 10.29 -4.76 -2.96
N VAL A 114 9.13 -4.45 -2.36
CA VAL A 114 8.90 -4.67 -0.94
C VAL A 114 8.61 -6.16 -0.77
N LEU A 115 9.51 -6.89 -0.12
CA LEU A 115 9.36 -8.33 0.06
C LEU A 115 8.13 -8.65 0.92
N ASP A 116 7.46 -9.75 0.57
CA ASP A 116 6.23 -10.14 1.26
C ASP A 116 6.57 -10.79 2.62
N PRO A 117 6.20 -10.15 3.74
CA PRO A 117 6.53 -10.66 5.07
C PRO A 117 5.75 -11.93 5.43
N TRP A 118 4.70 -12.26 4.69
CA TRP A 118 4.02 -13.55 4.83
C TRP A 118 4.99 -14.72 4.60
N TYR A 119 5.90 -14.54 3.62
CA TYR A 119 6.89 -15.57 3.28
C TYR A 119 8.21 -15.41 4.02
N THR A 120 8.68 -14.17 4.21
CA THR A 120 9.98 -13.91 4.86
C THR A 120 9.88 -13.91 6.37
N GLY A 121 8.71 -13.63 6.94
CA GLY A 121 8.54 -13.40 8.37
C GLY A 121 9.09 -12.06 8.85
N ASP A 122 9.67 -11.24 7.97
CA ASP A 122 10.37 -10.01 8.34
C ASP A 122 9.46 -8.76 8.14
N PHE A 123 8.61 -8.52 9.12
CA PHE A 123 7.71 -7.37 9.13
C PHE A 123 8.45 -6.06 9.35
N ASP A 124 9.59 -6.08 10.03
CA ASP A 124 10.41 -4.89 10.24
C ASP A 124 10.97 -4.38 8.91
N ARG A 125 11.52 -5.27 8.10
CA ARG A 125 12.05 -4.91 6.78
C ARG A 125 10.95 -4.40 5.85
N ALA A 126 9.82 -5.10 5.81
CA ALA A 126 8.69 -4.70 4.98
C ALA A 126 8.18 -3.31 5.37
N PHE A 127 8.02 -3.06 6.66
CA PHE A 127 7.55 -1.76 7.14
C PHE A 127 8.57 -0.65 6.85
N ASN A 128 9.86 -0.91 7.06
CA ASN A 128 10.91 0.07 6.78
C ASN A 128 10.91 0.46 5.29
N ASP A 129 10.74 -0.49 4.39
CA ASP A 129 10.63 -0.23 2.96
C ASP A 129 9.35 0.55 2.61
N ILE A 130 8.24 0.19 3.24
CA ILE A 130 6.97 0.91 3.07
C ILE A 130 7.13 2.37 3.50
N LYS A 131 7.71 2.60 4.67
CA LYS A 131 7.95 3.95 5.18
C LYS A 131 8.84 4.75 4.23
N LEU A 132 9.93 4.15 3.78
CA LEU A 132 10.85 4.78 2.83
C LEU A 132 10.11 5.19 1.53
N GLY A 133 9.34 4.29 0.96
CA GLY A 133 8.60 4.54 -0.28
C GLY A 133 7.48 5.57 -0.11
N VAL A 134 6.72 5.48 0.97
CA VAL A 134 5.62 6.43 1.25
C VAL A 134 6.17 7.83 1.50
N ASP A 135 7.22 7.96 2.30
CA ASP A 135 7.83 9.27 2.58
C ASP A 135 8.36 9.91 1.28
N ALA A 136 9.02 9.11 0.44
CA ALA A 136 9.51 9.59 -0.86
C ALA A 136 8.36 9.96 -1.81
N PHE A 137 7.28 9.19 -1.82
CA PHE A 137 6.10 9.51 -2.61
C PHE A 137 5.50 10.85 -2.22
N LEU A 138 5.28 11.09 -0.92
CA LEU A 138 4.74 12.36 -0.44
C LEU A 138 5.61 13.54 -0.87
N LYS A 139 6.92 13.39 -0.74
CA LYS A 139 7.87 14.42 -1.16
C LYS A 139 7.74 14.70 -2.66
N SER A 140 7.58 13.65 -3.48
CA SER A 140 7.48 13.80 -4.94
C SER A 140 6.23 14.56 -5.38
N ILE A 141 5.14 14.46 -4.63
CA ILE A 141 3.88 15.17 -4.93
C ILE A 141 3.73 16.48 -4.13
N GLY A 142 4.76 16.88 -3.37
CA GLY A 142 4.80 18.15 -2.68
C GLY A 142 3.94 18.24 -1.42
N ILE A 143 3.67 17.11 -0.75
CA ILE A 143 2.89 17.06 0.48
C ILE A 143 3.83 16.86 1.66
N ASN A 144 3.69 17.74 2.68
CA ASN A 144 4.46 17.64 3.92
C ASN A 144 3.74 16.69 4.89
N ALA A 145 4.50 15.72 5.43
CA ALA A 145 3.99 14.82 6.45
C ALA A 145 3.79 15.57 7.77
N VAL A 146 2.73 15.18 8.50
CA VAL A 146 2.51 15.66 9.87
C VAL A 146 3.49 14.92 10.77
N LYS A 147 4.22 15.66 11.61
CA LYS A 147 5.12 15.07 12.59
C LYS A 147 4.31 14.58 13.80
N SER A 148 4.51 13.31 14.12
CA SER A 148 3.91 12.73 15.30
C SER A 148 4.75 13.00 16.55
#